data_cf2911808006c2b4928f905bcb0e912c
#
_entry.id   cf2911808006c2b4928f905bcb0e912c
#
_cell.length_a   1.000
_cell.length_b   1.000
_cell.length_c   1.000
_cell.angle_alpha   90.00
_cell.angle_beta   90.00
_cell.angle_gamma   90.00
#
_symmetry.space_group_name_H-M   'P 1'
#
loop_
_entity.id
_entity.type
_entity.pdbx_description
1 polymer ?
#
loop_
_entity_poly.entity_id
_entity_poly.type
_entity_poly.pdbx_seq_one_letter_code
_entity_poly.pdbx_strand_id
1 'polypeptide(L)'
;MNLSFIGMAAALGLSAAGSAFGAGFAGMSSVGAWKKCYAAGKPAPFIMIAFTGAPLTQTIYGFLLMNFINSANCDPGMALGVGIFGGLAIGMSALFQGRCAAAASDALGATGKGTANYFIVIGIVETVALFTLVFGLLLLNSAG
;
A
#
# COMPACT_ATOMS: atom_id res chain seq x y z
N MET A 1 22.63 -3.56 -20.70
CA MET A 1 21.47 -3.74 -19.79
C MET A 1 20.88 -2.37 -19.55
N ASN A 2 19.60 -2.17 -19.84
CA ASN A 2 18.99 -0.83 -19.65
C ASN A 2 18.52 -0.68 -18.18
N LEU A 3 19.23 0.12 -17.40
CA LEU A 3 18.95 0.35 -15.97
C LEU A 3 17.57 0.96 -15.73
N SER A 4 17.06 1.77 -16.68
CA SER A 4 15.73 2.36 -16.56
C SER A 4 14.63 1.29 -16.53
N PHE A 5 14.74 0.23 -17.34
CA PHE A 5 13.77 -0.88 -17.30
C PHE A 5 13.80 -1.64 -15.99
N ILE A 6 14.97 -1.80 -15.36
CA ILE A 6 15.07 -2.40 -14.03
C ILE A 6 14.38 -1.50 -12.99
N GLY A 7 14.61 -0.18 -13.07
CA GLY A 7 13.93 0.80 -12.21
C GLY A 7 12.41 0.75 -12.35
N MET A 8 11.91 0.69 -13.58
CA MET A 8 10.47 0.57 -13.87
C MET A 8 9.87 -0.72 -13.28
N ALA A 9 10.54 -1.85 -13.50
CA ALA A 9 10.09 -3.13 -12.96
C ALA A 9 10.14 -3.15 -11.43
N ALA A 10 11.15 -2.54 -10.81
CA ALA A 10 11.27 -2.43 -9.37
C ALA A 10 10.18 -1.54 -8.77
N ALA A 11 9.87 -0.39 -9.40
CA ALA A 11 8.80 0.50 -8.94
C ALA A 11 7.46 -0.23 -8.79
N LEU A 12 7.05 -0.98 -9.82
CA LEU A 12 5.83 -1.77 -9.79
C LEU A 12 5.96 -2.99 -8.87
N GLY A 13 7.02 -3.78 -9.04
CA GLY A 13 7.16 -5.08 -8.37
C GLY A 13 7.26 -4.96 -6.84
N LEU A 14 8.06 -4.02 -6.33
CA LEU A 14 8.21 -3.81 -4.89
C LEU A 14 6.93 -3.24 -4.26
N SER A 15 6.26 -2.31 -4.94
CA SER A 15 4.97 -1.78 -4.50
C SER A 15 3.90 -2.87 -4.43
N ALA A 16 3.79 -3.70 -5.49
CA ALA A 16 2.83 -4.79 -5.55
C ALA A 16 3.11 -5.88 -4.49
N ALA A 17 4.38 -6.19 -4.23
CA ALA A 17 4.76 -7.12 -3.16
C ALA A 17 4.30 -6.60 -1.79
N GLY A 18 4.53 -5.32 -1.50
CA GLY A 18 4.03 -4.70 -0.27
C GLY A 18 2.51 -4.75 -0.14
N SER A 19 1.79 -4.45 -1.23
CA SER A 19 0.33 -4.55 -1.29
C SER A 19 -0.17 -5.97 -1.04
N ALA A 20 0.49 -6.98 -1.61
CA ALA A 20 0.11 -8.38 -1.40
C ALA A 20 0.24 -8.81 0.06
N PHE A 21 1.35 -8.45 0.71
CA PHE A 21 1.52 -8.70 2.15
C PHE A 21 0.51 -7.92 2.99
N GLY A 22 0.32 -6.62 2.71
CA GLY A 22 -0.61 -5.78 3.44
C GLY A 22 -2.06 -6.28 3.36
N ALA A 23 -2.55 -6.52 2.15
CA ALA A 23 -3.90 -7.05 1.94
C ALA A 23 -4.05 -8.46 2.55
N GLY A 24 -3.00 -9.30 2.47
CA GLY A 24 -2.98 -10.61 3.09
C GLY A 24 -3.15 -10.55 4.61
N PHE A 25 -2.39 -9.71 5.31
CA PHE A 25 -2.53 -9.54 6.77
C PHE A 25 -3.92 -9.02 7.16
N ALA A 26 -4.40 -7.98 6.47
CA ALA A 26 -5.73 -7.42 6.73
C ALA A 26 -6.84 -8.44 6.47
N GLY A 27 -6.75 -9.18 5.36
CA GLY A 27 -7.74 -10.18 4.97
C GLY A 27 -7.80 -11.35 5.96
N MET A 28 -6.66 -11.90 6.37
CA MET A 28 -6.62 -12.96 7.38
C MET A 28 -7.25 -12.52 8.71
N SER A 29 -6.97 -11.29 9.14
CA SER A 29 -7.57 -10.74 10.36
C SER A 29 -9.08 -10.54 10.22
N SER A 30 -9.53 -10.02 9.08
CA SER A 30 -10.97 -9.83 8.79
C SER A 30 -11.72 -11.16 8.84
N VAL A 31 -11.19 -12.19 8.20
CA VAL A 31 -11.79 -13.55 8.23
C VAL A 31 -11.84 -14.10 9.65
N GLY A 32 -10.76 -13.92 10.43
CA GLY A 32 -10.73 -14.32 11.85
C GLY A 32 -11.76 -13.58 12.70
N ALA A 33 -11.93 -12.26 12.49
CA ALA A 33 -12.91 -11.44 13.18
C ALA A 33 -14.34 -11.85 12.82
N TRP A 34 -14.65 -12.08 11.55
CA TRP A 34 -15.96 -12.57 11.11
C TRP A 34 -16.28 -13.94 11.71
N LYS A 35 -15.30 -14.86 11.72
CA LYS A 35 -15.48 -16.17 12.37
C LYS A 35 -15.90 -16.02 13.83
N LYS A 36 -15.26 -15.12 14.59
CA LYS A 36 -15.62 -14.85 15.99
C LYS A 36 -17.04 -14.28 16.10
N CYS A 37 -17.42 -13.33 15.23
CA CYS A 37 -18.76 -12.77 15.18
C CYS A 37 -19.82 -13.86 14.94
N TYR A 38 -19.63 -14.69 13.91
CA TYR A 38 -20.57 -15.78 13.59
C TYR A 38 -20.70 -16.80 14.74
N ALA A 39 -19.59 -17.19 15.34
CA ALA A 39 -19.60 -18.12 16.49
C ALA A 39 -20.33 -17.55 17.71
N ALA A 40 -20.33 -16.23 17.87
CA ALA A 40 -21.05 -15.54 18.94
C ALA A 40 -22.49 -15.13 18.58
N GLY A 41 -23.01 -15.51 17.40
CA GLY A 41 -24.33 -15.10 16.92
C GLY A 41 -24.46 -13.59 16.69
N LYS A 42 -23.36 -12.88 16.46
CA LYS A 42 -23.32 -11.43 16.24
C LYS A 42 -23.21 -11.11 14.75
N PRO A 43 -23.73 -9.94 14.29
CA PRO A 43 -23.48 -9.47 12.94
C PRO A 43 -21.98 -9.29 12.68
N ALA A 44 -21.53 -9.81 11.52
CA ALA A 44 -20.15 -9.61 11.07
C ALA A 44 -20.04 -8.29 10.29
N PRO A 45 -19.19 -7.35 10.70
CA PRO A 45 -19.06 -6.06 10.02
C PRO A 45 -18.50 -6.21 8.60
N PHE A 46 -19.33 -5.96 7.58
CA PHE A 46 -18.94 -6.06 6.17
C PHE A 46 -17.87 -5.03 5.77
N ILE A 47 -17.83 -3.90 6.47
CA ILE A 47 -16.89 -2.80 6.21
C ILE A 47 -15.40 -3.24 6.29
N MET A 48 -15.09 -4.36 6.94
CA MET A 48 -13.74 -4.91 7.00
C MET A 48 -13.16 -5.26 5.60
N ILE A 49 -14.01 -5.41 4.58
CA ILE A 49 -13.56 -5.53 3.19
C ILE A 49 -12.78 -4.29 2.76
N ALA A 50 -13.22 -3.10 3.16
CA ALA A 50 -12.50 -1.86 2.87
C ALA A 50 -11.15 -1.81 3.58
N PHE A 51 -11.02 -2.33 4.80
CA PHE A 51 -9.74 -2.46 5.49
C PHE A 51 -8.79 -3.41 4.74
N THR A 52 -9.32 -4.52 4.23
CA THR A 52 -8.54 -5.48 3.44
C THR A 52 -8.09 -4.88 2.10
N GLY A 53 -8.94 -4.06 1.48
CA GLY A 53 -8.67 -3.45 0.19
C GLY A 53 -7.73 -2.24 0.22
N ALA A 54 -7.62 -1.55 1.35
CA ALA A 54 -6.82 -0.33 1.46
C ALA A 54 -5.37 -0.50 0.96
N PRO A 55 -4.61 -1.55 1.32
CA PRO A 55 -3.22 -1.72 0.86
C PRO A 55 -3.05 -1.97 -0.65
N LEU A 56 -4.11 -2.13 -1.41
CA LEU A 56 -4.02 -2.36 -2.86
C LEU A 56 -3.70 -1.08 -3.65
N THR A 57 -4.01 0.09 -3.09
CA THR A 57 -3.77 1.39 -3.74
C THR A 57 -2.29 1.62 -4.05
N GLN A 58 -1.39 1.10 -3.24
CA GLN A 58 0.05 1.24 -3.45
C GLN A 58 0.57 0.50 -4.68
N THR A 59 -0.10 -0.55 -5.13
CA THR A 59 0.20 -1.15 -6.45
C THR A 59 -0.07 -0.16 -7.58
N ILE A 60 -1.15 0.62 -7.48
CA ILE A 60 -1.47 1.67 -8.46
C ILE A 60 -0.40 2.78 -8.41
N TYR A 61 0.04 3.17 -7.22
CA TYR A 61 1.12 4.16 -7.08
C TYR A 61 2.45 3.66 -7.66
N GLY A 62 2.77 2.39 -7.48
CA GLY A 62 3.91 1.76 -8.12
C GLY A 62 3.82 1.75 -9.64
N PHE A 63 2.64 1.49 -10.19
CA PHE A 63 2.36 1.60 -11.63
C PHE A 63 2.51 3.04 -12.14
N LEU A 64 2.01 4.03 -11.41
CA LEU A 64 2.19 5.44 -11.77
C LEU A 64 3.67 5.84 -11.73
N LEU A 65 4.42 5.42 -10.70
CA LEU A 65 5.84 5.68 -10.60
C LEU A 65 6.61 5.05 -11.77
N MET A 66 6.26 3.82 -12.14
CA MET A 66 6.80 3.15 -13.33
C MET A 66 6.58 3.99 -14.60
N ASN A 67 5.36 4.52 -14.80
CA ASN A 67 5.05 5.36 -15.96
C ASN A 67 5.80 6.70 -15.91
N PHE A 68 5.97 7.30 -14.75
CA PHE A 68 6.76 8.53 -14.61
C PHE A 68 8.22 8.30 -14.98
N ILE A 69 8.82 7.19 -14.54
CA ILE A 69 10.18 6.78 -14.94
C ILE A 69 10.27 6.59 -16.45
N ASN A 70 9.28 5.94 -17.06
CA ASN A 70 9.24 5.70 -18.50
C ASN A 70 9.16 7.00 -19.33
N SER A 71 8.48 8.01 -18.80
CA SER A 71 8.26 9.30 -19.49
C SER A 71 9.35 10.33 -19.19
N ALA A 72 10.17 10.10 -18.16
CA ALA A 72 11.20 11.03 -17.77
C ALA A 72 12.42 10.96 -18.68
N ASN A 73 12.95 12.12 -19.08
CA ASN A 73 14.23 12.22 -19.75
C ASN A 73 15.36 12.38 -18.72
N CYS A 74 15.61 11.34 -17.95
CA CYS A 74 16.57 11.35 -16.86
C CYS A 74 17.68 10.30 -17.04
N ASP A 75 18.74 10.47 -16.26
CA ASP A 75 19.86 9.49 -16.24
C ASP A 75 19.35 8.10 -15.83
N PRO A 76 19.81 7.02 -16.51
CA PRO A 76 19.39 5.65 -16.21
C PRO A 76 19.69 5.21 -14.76
N GLY A 77 20.71 5.74 -14.11
CA GLY A 77 21.03 5.49 -12.71
C GLY A 77 19.99 6.15 -11.79
N MET A 78 19.53 7.35 -12.12
CA MET A 78 18.43 8.01 -11.41
C MET A 78 17.13 7.22 -11.56
N ALA A 79 16.79 6.81 -12.77
CA ALA A 79 15.62 5.97 -13.03
C ALA A 79 15.63 4.68 -12.19
N LEU A 80 16.79 4.03 -12.10
CA LEU A 80 17.01 2.84 -11.26
C LEU A 80 16.81 3.17 -9.78
N GLY A 81 17.45 4.23 -9.28
CA GLY A 81 17.37 4.65 -7.87
C GLY A 81 15.94 4.98 -7.45
N VAL A 82 15.25 5.83 -8.22
CA VAL A 82 13.86 6.20 -7.96
C VAL A 82 12.95 4.96 -8.00
N GLY A 83 13.16 4.05 -8.95
CA GLY A 83 12.38 2.82 -9.06
C GLY A 83 12.54 1.88 -7.88
N ILE A 84 13.79 1.62 -7.45
CA ILE A 84 14.05 0.72 -6.32
C ILE A 84 13.61 1.35 -5.01
N PHE A 85 14.10 2.54 -4.66
CA PHE A 85 13.81 3.14 -3.36
C PHE A 85 12.37 3.66 -3.26
N GLY A 86 11.82 4.21 -4.35
CA GLY A 86 10.42 4.61 -4.42
C GLY A 86 9.48 3.42 -4.33
N GLY A 87 9.72 2.36 -5.10
CA GLY A 87 8.95 1.13 -5.04
C GLY A 87 9.00 0.46 -3.67
N LEU A 88 10.18 0.44 -3.02
CA LEU A 88 10.34 -0.09 -1.66
C LEU A 88 9.56 0.75 -0.65
N ALA A 89 9.66 2.08 -0.69
CA ALA A 89 8.95 2.97 0.25
C ALA A 89 7.43 2.84 0.10
N ILE A 90 6.92 2.80 -1.13
CA ILE A 90 5.50 2.57 -1.43
C ILE A 90 5.06 1.19 -0.92
N GLY A 91 5.85 0.15 -1.16
CA GLY A 91 5.57 -1.21 -0.71
C GLY A 91 5.55 -1.33 0.83
N MET A 92 6.48 -0.68 1.53
CA MET A 92 6.50 -0.64 3.00
C MET A 92 5.28 0.10 3.55
N SER A 93 4.83 1.18 2.92
CA SER A 93 3.58 1.84 3.28
C SER A 93 2.39 0.88 3.20
N ALA A 94 2.28 0.11 2.10
CA ALA A 94 1.22 -0.89 1.93
C ALA A 94 1.28 -1.99 3.00
N LEU A 95 2.47 -2.50 3.29
CA LEU A 95 2.67 -3.54 4.30
C LEU A 95 2.20 -3.08 5.69
N PHE A 96 2.63 -1.89 6.12
CA PHE A 96 2.24 -1.37 7.43
C PHE A 96 0.78 -0.91 7.47
N GLN A 97 0.25 -0.37 6.38
CA GLN A 97 -1.19 -0.09 6.26
C GLN A 97 -2.02 -1.37 6.47
N GLY A 98 -1.61 -2.48 5.86
CA GLY A 98 -2.27 -3.76 6.04
C GLY A 98 -2.19 -4.30 7.48
N ARG A 99 -1.09 -4.06 8.18
CA ARG A 99 -0.97 -4.41 9.62
C ARG A 99 -1.90 -3.56 10.49
N CYS A 100 -2.00 -2.26 10.22
CA CYS A 100 -2.97 -1.39 10.89
C CYS A 100 -4.41 -1.83 10.60
N ALA A 101 -4.71 -2.17 9.35
CA ALA A 101 -6.01 -2.68 8.92
C ALA A 101 -6.35 -4.04 9.59
N ALA A 102 -5.36 -4.90 9.78
CA ALA A 102 -5.52 -6.16 10.53
C ALA A 102 -5.92 -5.91 11.99
N ALA A 103 -5.22 -4.99 12.68
CA ALA A 103 -5.55 -4.60 14.04
C ALA A 103 -6.94 -3.95 14.12
N ALA A 104 -7.29 -3.10 13.14
CA ALA A 104 -8.61 -2.48 13.03
C ALA A 104 -9.73 -3.52 12.86
N SER A 105 -9.51 -4.56 12.04
CA SER A 105 -10.47 -5.64 11.86
C SER A 105 -10.71 -6.43 13.14
N ASP A 106 -9.66 -6.78 13.88
CA ASP A 106 -9.81 -7.48 15.16
C ASP A 106 -10.55 -6.61 16.19
N ALA A 107 -10.17 -5.34 16.33
CA ALA A 107 -10.82 -4.39 17.23
C ALA A 107 -12.30 -4.16 16.88
N LEU A 108 -12.62 -4.00 15.59
CA LEU A 108 -14.01 -3.81 15.15
C LEU A 108 -14.85 -5.07 15.38
N GLY A 109 -14.30 -6.26 15.10
CA GLY A 109 -14.97 -7.52 15.37
C GLY A 109 -15.25 -7.76 16.85
N ALA A 110 -14.34 -7.37 17.72
CA ALA A 110 -14.49 -7.50 19.17
C ALA A 110 -15.51 -6.51 19.75
N THR A 111 -15.48 -5.24 19.31
CA THR A 111 -16.20 -4.13 19.96
C THR A 111 -17.43 -3.65 19.18
N GLY A 112 -17.46 -3.84 17.86
CA GLY A 112 -18.46 -3.26 16.97
C GLY A 112 -18.37 -1.72 16.83
N LYS A 113 -17.28 -1.11 17.30
CA LYS A 113 -17.11 0.36 17.38
C LYS A 113 -15.77 0.81 16.80
N GLY A 114 -15.66 2.10 16.48
CA GLY A 114 -14.39 2.76 16.15
C GLY A 114 -14.05 2.79 14.67
N THR A 115 -14.95 2.41 13.76
CA THR A 115 -14.71 2.34 12.31
C THR A 115 -14.06 3.61 11.74
N ALA A 116 -14.56 4.80 12.09
CA ALA A 116 -14.02 6.06 11.60
C ALA A 116 -12.56 6.28 12.07
N ASN A 117 -12.27 5.99 13.34
CA ASN A 117 -10.93 6.13 13.89
C ASN A 117 -9.93 5.18 13.19
N TYR A 118 -10.37 3.97 12.87
CA TYR A 118 -9.53 3.00 12.18
C TYR A 118 -9.21 3.45 10.75
N PHE A 119 -10.19 4.01 10.02
CA PHE A 119 -9.95 4.58 8.70
C PHE A 119 -8.96 5.75 8.74
N ILE A 120 -9.01 6.59 9.75
CA ILE A 120 -8.05 7.68 9.93
C ILE A 120 -6.62 7.12 10.05
N VAL A 121 -6.41 6.14 10.91
CA VAL A 121 -5.08 5.52 11.08
C VAL A 121 -4.59 4.86 9.78
N ILE A 122 -5.45 4.09 9.14
CA ILE A 122 -5.15 3.41 7.86
C ILE A 122 -4.78 4.44 6.79
N GLY A 123 -5.52 5.56 6.69
CA GLY A 123 -5.26 6.63 5.73
C GLY A 123 -3.96 7.38 6.01
N ILE A 124 -3.62 7.62 7.28
CA ILE A 124 -2.34 8.27 7.63
C ILE A 124 -1.14 7.44 7.15
N VAL A 125 -1.17 6.13 7.30
CA VAL A 125 -0.07 5.26 6.85
C VAL A 125 0.09 5.32 5.33
N GLU A 126 -1.00 5.49 4.58
CA GLU A 126 -0.99 5.61 3.12
C GLU A 126 -0.27 6.88 2.63
N THR A 127 -0.28 7.96 3.41
CA THR A 127 0.33 9.24 2.98
C THR A 127 1.81 9.13 2.65
N VAL A 128 2.53 8.19 3.24
CA VAL A 128 3.94 7.92 2.91
C VAL A 128 4.10 7.53 1.45
N ALA A 129 3.22 6.67 0.94
CA ALA A 129 3.24 6.25 -0.46
C ALA A 129 2.91 7.42 -1.40
N LEU A 130 1.94 8.27 -1.04
CA LEU A 130 1.58 9.47 -1.80
C LEU A 130 2.74 10.45 -1.88
N PHE A 131 3.39 10.75 -0.76
CA PHE A 131 4.55 11.63 -0.72
C PHE A 131 5.72 11.05 -1.52
N THR A 132 5.97 9.76 -1.41
CA THR A 132 7.01 9.08 -2.19
C THR A 132 6.74 9.22 -3.70
N LEU A 133 5.50 9.03 -4.14
CA LEU A 133 5.11 9.18 -5.54
C LEU A 133 5.34 10.62 -6.03
N VAL A 134 4.83 11.61 -5.29
CA VAL A 134 4.93 13.02 -5.68
C VAL A 134 6.38 13.50 -5.69
N PHE A 135 7.15 13.20 -4.65
CA PHE A 135 8.54 13.64 -4.56
C PHE A 135 9.44 12.87 -5.55
N GLY A 136 9.13 11.61 -5.82
CA GLY A 136 9.79 10.84 -6.88
C GLY A 136 9.57 11.46 -8.25
N LEU A 137 8.35 11.92 -8.55
CA LEU A 137 8.04 12.65 -9.78
C LEU A 137 8.82 13.97 -9.88
N LEU A 138 8.87 14.75 -8.80
CA LEU A 138 9.62 16.00 -8.76
C LEU A 138 11.13 15.74 -8.99
N LEU A 139 11.68 14.69 -8.38
CA LEU A 139 13.08 14.31 -8.56
C LEU A 139 13.39 13.94 -10.02
N LEU A 140 12.53 13.14 -10.66
CA LEU A 140 12.69 12.76 -12.07
C LEU A 140 12.67 13.97 -13.00
N ASN A 141 11.86 14.98 -12.71
CA ASN A 141 11.75 16.20 -13.52
C ASN A 141 12.85 17.24 -13.24
N SER A 142 13.55 17.15 -12.12
CA SER A 142 14.62 18.11 -11.76
C SER A 142 15.95 17.84 -12.46
N ALA A 143 16.06 16.70 -13.14
CA ALA A 143 17.32 16.21 -13.74
C ALA A 143 17.29 16.19 -15.30
N GLY A 144 16.27 16.78 -15.90
CA GLY A 144 16.11 17.00 -17.35
C GLY A 144 16.22 18.50 -17.70
#